data_a09d83356c87444931c18dc8dc2add4a
#
_entry.id   a09d83356c87444931c18dc8dc2add4a
#
_cell.length_a   1.000
_cell.length_b   1.000
_cell.length_c   1.000
_cell.angle_alpha   90.00
_cell.angle_beta   90.00
_cell.angle_gamma   90.00
#
_symmetry.space_group_name_H-M   'P 1'
#
loop_
_entity.id
_entity.type
_entity.pdbx_description
1 polymer ?
#
loop_
_entity_poly.entity_id
_entity_poly.type
_entity_poly.pdbx_seq_one_letter_code
_entity_poly.pdbx_strand_id
1 'polypeptide(L)'
;MKISKSFKIYIHIIVLSLVSQNLTGAEDFSKNVIIHEKPQIISELKFKDSNLQDVDLINKRGKIMIINFWATWCAPCRKEMPSLEKLGTKLPEIDIFAVNMEKPNNIKVDKFFKDIGVKDLQTYYDP
;
A
#
# COMPACT_ATOMS: atom_id res chain seq x y z
N MET A 1 -37.42 36.94 -14.84
CA MET A 1 -36.24 37.65 -14.30
C MET A 1 -35.04 37.28 -15.19
N LYS A 2 -34.62 38.18 -16.10
CA LYS A 2 -33.51 37.89 -17.03
C LYS A 2 -32.18 38.15 -16.31
N ILE A 3 -31.44 37.06 -16.03
CA ILE A 3 -30.09 37.16 -15.44
C ILE A 3 -29.19 37.84 -16.46
N SER A 4 -28.57 38.96 -16.05
CA SER A 4 -27.68 39.77 -16.91
C SER A 4 -26.51 38.90 -17.43
N LYS A 5 -26.11 39.15 -18.69
CA LYS A 5 -24.96 38.45 -19.33
C LYS A 5 -23.68 38.61 -18.50
N SER A 6 -23.48 39.73 -17.85
CA SER A 6 -22.34 40.01 -16.97
C SER A 6 -22.34 39.07 -15.74
N PHE A 7 -23.51 38.78 -15.15
CA PHE A 7 -23.61 37.90 -13.98
C PHE A 7 -23.27 36.44 -14.33
N LYS A 8 -23.62 35.97 -15.56
CA LYS A 8 -23.23 34.66 -16.05
C LYS A 8 -21.71 34.53 -16.23
N ILE A 9 -21.05 35.58 -16.71
CA ILE A 9 -19.58 35.60 -16.88
C ILE A 9 -18.89 35.51 -15.51
N TYR A 10 -19.37 36.26 -14.50
CA TYR A 10 -18.80 36.19 -13.14
C TYR A 10 -18.94 34.81 -12.52
N ILE A 11 -20.07 34.13 -12.69
CA ILE A 11 -20.26 32.75 -12.21
C ILE A 11 -19.27 31.79 -12.88
N HIS A 12 -19.04 31.91 -14.19
CA HIS A 12 -18.07 31.05 -14.89
C HIS A 12 -16.64 31.28 -14.42
N ILE A 13 -16.24 32.53 -14.15
CA ILE A 13 -14.91 32.84 -13.63
C ILE A 13 -14.73 32.29 -12.22
N ILE A 14 -15.74 32.41 -11.35
CA ILE A 14 -15.70 31.87 -9.99
C ILE A 14 -15.65 30.33 -9.99
N VAL A 15 -16.42 29.65 -10.85
CA VAL A 15 -16.39 28.20 -10.98
C VAL A 15 -15.03 27.73 -11.52
N LEU A 16 -14.45 28.44 -12.49
CA LEU A 16 -13.13 28.11 -13.04
C LEU A 16 -12.01 28.27 -12.01
N SER A 17 -12.10 29.31 -11.14
CA SER A 17 -11.12 29.53 -10.07
C SER A 17 -11.22 28.52 -8.93
N LEU A 18 -12.41 27.96 -8.67
CA LEU A 18 -12.61 26.91 -7.63
C LEU A 18 -12.15 25.52 -8.11
N VAL A 19 -12.15 25.25 -9.42
CA VAL A 19 -11.67 23.98 -9.98
C VAL A 19 -10.14 23.88 -9.99
N SER A 20 -9.43 25.02 -10.05
CA SER A 20 -7.96 25.04 -10.09
C SER A 20 -7.27 24.78 -8.74
N GLN A 21 -8.00 24.73 -7.62
CA GLN A 21 -7.40 24.54 -6.27
C GLN A 21 -7.31 23.10 -5.81
N ASN A 22 -7.80 22.13 -6.56
CA ASN A 22 -7.82 20.71 -6.13
C ASN A 22 -6.72 19.83 -6.77
N LEU A 23 -5.70 20.40 -7.41
CA LEU A 23 -4.63 19.66 -8.10
C LEU A 23 -3.29 19.61 -7.35
N THR A 24 -3.24 20.06 -6.08
CA THR A 24 -2.00 20.05 -5.29
C THR A 24 -2.07 19.06 -4.15
N GLY A 25 -2.13 17.78 -4.45
CA GLY A 25 -2.17 16.70 -3.46
C GLY A 25 -1.39 15.45 -3.86
N ALA A 26 -0.53 15.51 -4.86
CA ALA A 26 0.46 14.46 -5.08
C ALA A 26 1.58 14.69 -4.06
N GLU A 27 1.50 14.02 -2.91
CA GLU A 27 2.64 13.95 -2.00
C GLU A 27 3.83 13.38 -2.78
N ASP A 28 4.94 14.10 -2.74
CA ASP A 28 6.19 13.70 -3.41
C ASP A 28 6.80 12.51 -2.63
N PHE A 29 6.36 11.31 -2.98
CA PHE A 29 6.87 10.06 -2.41
C PHE A 29 8.35 9.81 -2.72
N SER A 30 8.92 10.52 -3.70
CA SER A 30 10.30 10.31 -4.14
C SER A 30 11.33 10.58 -3.05
N LYS A 31 11.01 11.43 -2.07
CA LYS A 31 11.90 11.79 -0.97
C LYS A 31 12.14 10.66 0.03
N ASN A 32 11.24 9.67 0.08
CA ASN A 32 11.30 8.55 1.02
C ASN A 32 11.70 7.23 0.33
N VAL A 33 12.03 7.28 -0.96
CA VAL A 33 12.43 6.09 -1.74
C VAL A 33 13.93 6.14 -2.00
N ILE A 34 14.62 5.07 -1.60
CA ILE A 34 16.03 4.87 -1.91
C ILE A 34 16.12 3.93 -3.11
N ILE A 35 16.58 4.46 -4.24
CA ILE A 35 16.85 3.66 -5.43
C ILE A 35 18.35 3.34 -5.46
N HIS A 36 18.68 2.06 -5.40
CA HIS A 36 20.06 1.61 -5.49
C HIS A 36 20.50 1.58 -6.95
N GLU A 37 21.57 2.29 -7.29
CA GLU A 37 22.15 2.30 -8.65
C GLU A 37 22.68 0.92 -9.07
N LYS A 38 23.11 0.11 -8.11
CA LYS A 38 23.59 -1.25 -8.32
C LYS A 38 22.76 -2.22 -7.48
N PRO A 39 22.43 -3.41 -8.03
CA PRO A 39 21.74 -4.43 -7.27
C PRO A 39 22.50 -4.78 -6.00
N GLN A 40 21.79 -4.81 -4.86
CA GLN A 40 22.33 -5.29 -3.59
C GLN A 40 22.06 -6.79 -3.48
N ILE A 41 23.08 -7.53 -3.05
CA ILE A 41 22.90 -8.97 -2.80
C ILE A 41 22.24 -9.12 -1.43
N ILE A 42 21.02 -9.64 -1.42
CA ILE A 42 20.35 -10.06 -0.20
C ILE A 42 20.64 -11.54 -0.01
N SER A 43 21.36 -11.89 1.05
CA SER A 43 21.78 -13.26 1.33
C SER A 43 20.76 -14.07 2.12
N GLU A 44 19.84 -13.42 2.83
CA GLU A 44 18.87 -14.04 3.70
C GLU A 44 17.54 -13.28 3.68
N LEU A 45 16.44 -13.99 3.48
CA LEU A 45 15.07 -13.48 3.52
C LEU A 45 14.16 -14.55 4.13
N LYS A 46 14.33 -14.81 5.42
CA LYS A 46 13.59 -15.84 6.14
C LYS A 46 12.50 -15.23 6.98
N PHE A 47 11.31 -15.76 6.86
CA PHE A 47 10.12 -15.39 7.63
C PHE A 47 9.38 -16.66 8.06
N LYS A 48 8.36 -16.51 8.87
CA LYS A 48 7.42 -17.60 9.19
C LYS A 48 6.08 -17.34 8.51
N ASP A 49 5.46 -18.39 7.99
CA ASP A 49 4.09 -18.28 7.48
C ASP A 49 3.06 -18.27 8.64
N SER A 50 1.76 -18.23 8.30
CA SER A 50 0.67 -18.27 9.26
C SER A 50 0.62 -19.55 10.12
N ASN A 51 1.27 -20.64 9.68
CA ASN A 51 1.41 -21.88 10.40
C ASN A 51 2.74 -21.95 11.19
N LEU A 52 3.50 -20.85 11.23
CA LEU A 52 4.80 -20.72 11.86
C LEU A 52 5.89 -21.62 11.23
N GLN A 53 5.69 -22.02 9.97
CA GLN A 53 6.69 -22.74 9.20
C GLN A 53 7.68 -21.75 8.58
N ASP A 54 8.95 -22.15 8.54
CA ASP A 54 9.99 -21.34 7.95
C ASP A 54 9.81 -21.21 6.43
N VAL A 55 9.82 -19.98 5.95
CA VAL A 55 9.74 -19.63 4.53
C VAL A 55 10.96 -18.81 4.15
N ASP A 56 11.76 -19.31 3.21
CA ASP A 56 12.89 -18.58 2.65
C ASP A 56 12.50 -17.98 1.30
N LEU A 57 12.33 -16.66 1.27
CA LEU A 57 11.93 -15.94 0.05
C LEU A 57 13.04 -15.90 -1.00
N ILE A 58 14.29 -16.21 -0.65
CA ILE A 58 15.37 -16.33 -1.64
C ILE A 58 15.06 -17.40 -2.69
N ASN A 59 14.35 -18.45 -2.30
CA ASN A 59 13.93 -19.51 -3.19
C ASN A 59 12.82 -19.09 -4.18
N LYS A 60 12.24 -17.89 -4.00
CA LYS A 60 11.20 -17.31 -4.87
C LYS A 60 11.77 -16.26 -5.85
N ARG A 61 13.08 -16.20 -6.02
CA ARG A 61 13.72 -15.29 -6.99
C ARG A 61 13.24 -15.53 -8.41
N GLY A 62 13.30 -14.47 -9.23
CA GLY A 62 12.87 -14.47 -10.63
C GLY A 62 11.58 -13.74 -10.88
N LYS A 63 10.90 -13.26 -9.80
CA LYS A 63 9.76 -12.37 -9.86
C LYS A 63 10.04 -11.07 -9.11
N ILE A 64 9.26 -10.04 -9.41
CA ILE A 64 9.25 -8.82 -8.58
C ILE A 64 8.59 -9.18 -7.25
N MET A 65 9.26 -8.87 -6.16
CA MET A 65 8.75 -9.08 -4.81
C MET A 65 8.57 -7.74 -4.09
N ILE A 66 7.42 -7.57 -3.46
CA ILE A 66 7.16 -6.47 -2.54
C ILE A 66 7.10 -7.06 -1.14
N ILE A 67 8.01 -6.65 -0.27
CA ILE A 67 8.00 -7.02 1.14
C ILE A 67 7.52 -5.81 1.93
N ASN A 68 6.34 -5.93 2.54
CA ASN A 68 5.75 -4.88 3.36
C ASN A 68 5.80 -5.28 4.84
N PHE A 69 6.56 -4.52 5.63
CA PHE A 69 6.60 -4.68 7.08
C PHE A 69 5.46 -3.86 7.71
N TRP A 70 4.64 -4.50 8.54
CA TRP A 70 3.46 -3.90 9.12
C TRP A 70 3.16 -4.37 10.55
N ALA A 71 2.25 -3.68 11.21
CA ALA A 71 1.73 -4.07 12.53
C ALA A 71 0.26 -3.61 12.69
N THR A 72 -0.49 -4.24 13.59
CA THR A 72 -1.92 -3.92 13.79
C THR A 72 -2.15 -2.52 14.37
N TRP A 73 -1.18 -1.97 15.07
CA TRP A 73 -1.18 -0.60 15.61
C TRP A 73 -0.68 0.46 14.63
N CYS A 74 -0.16 0.07 13.48
CA CYS A 74 0.42 0.98 12.48
C CYS A 74 -0.71 1.65 11.67
N ALA A 75 -0.99 2.91 11.94
CA ALA A 75 -2.06 3.64 11.28
C ALA A 75 -1.87 3.82 9.74
N PRO A 76 -0.66 4.13 9.20
CA PRO A 76 -0.44 4.12 7.76
C PRO A 76 -0.70 2.76 7.14
N CYS A 77 -0.25 1.66 7.77
CA CYS A 77 -0.41 0.31 7.26
C CYS A 77 -1.89 -0.07 7.04
N ARG A 78 -2.79 0.40 7.91
CA ARG A 78 -4.24 0.19 7.73
C ARG A 78 -4.76 0.76 6.41
N LYS A 79 -4.16 1.84 5.91
CA LYS A 79 -4.54 2.48 4.64
C LYS A 79 -3.90 1.79 3.44
N GLU A 80 -2.69 1.26 3.60
CA GLU A 80 -1.90 0.65 2.53
C GLU A 80 -2.32 -0.78 2.19
N MET A 81 -2.62 -1.60 3.21
CA MET A 81 -2.90 -3.04 3.03
C MET A 81 -3.98 -3.36 2.00
N PRO A 82 -5.14 -2.68 1.95
CA PRO A 82 -6.14 -2.92 0.89
C PRO A 82 -5.63 -2.58 -0.51
N SER A 83 -4.71 -1.61 -0.62
CA SER A 83 -4.09 -1.24 -1.90
C SER A 83 -3.07 -2.27 -2.34
N LEU A 84 -2.31 -2.85 -1.42
CA LEU A 84 -1.38 -3.94 -1.69
C LEU A 84 -2.12 -5.20 -2.16
N GLU A 85 -3.20 -5.61 -1.49
CA GLU A 85 -4.05 -6.71 -1.94
C GLU A 85 -4.55 -6.49 -3.36
N LYS A 86 -5.09 -5.30 -3.63
CA LYS A 86 -5.57 -4.93 -4.97
C LYS A 86 -4.46 -4.94 -6.02
N LEU A 87 -3.24 -4.54 -5.64
CA LEU A 87 -2.07 -4.60 -6.51
C LEU A 87 -1.74 -6.04 -6.88
N GLY A 88 -1.63 -6.95 -5.90
CA GLY A 88 -1.36 -8.38 -6.15
C GLY A 88 -2.44 -9.06 -7.00
N THR A 89 -3.71 -8.67 -6.81
CA THR A 89 -4.81 -9.17 -7.65
C THR A 89 -4.70 -8.67 -9.10
N LYS A 90 -4.25 -7.43 -9.31
CA LYS A 90 -4.15 -6.84 -10.65
C LYS A 90 -2.89 -7.24 -11.41
N LEU A 91 -1.81 -7.50 -10.70
CA LEU A 91 -0.49 -7.80 -11.24
C LEU A 91 0.02 -9.12 -10.66
N PRO A 92 -0.47 -10.28 -11.16
CA PRO A 92 -0.13 -11.59 -10.62
C PRO A 92 1.34 -11.99 -10.82
N GLU A 93 2.08 -11.23 -11.61
CA GLU A 93 3.53 -11.35 -11.76
C GLU A 93 4.32 -10.77 -10.58
N ILE A 94 3.67 -10.02 -9.68
CA ILE A 94 4.28 -9.45 -8.48
C ILE A 94 3.86 -10.29 -7.27
N ASP A 95 4.83 -10.81 -6.54
CA ASP A 95 4.58 -11.49 -5.27
C ASP A 95 4.61 -10.46 -4.11
N ILE A 96 3.56 -10.44 -3.29
CA ILE A 96 3.44 -9.53 -2.13
C ILE A 96 3.54 -10.34 -0.84
N PHE A 97 4.48 -9.94 0.02
CA PHE A 97 4.74 -10.54 1.32
C PHE A 97 4.45 -9.52 2.42
N ALA A 98 3.33 -9.68 3.10
CA ALA A 98 2.95 -8.83 4.23
C ALA A 98 3.53 -9.41 5.53
N VAL A 99 4.66 -8.87 5.97
CA VAL A 99 5.40 -9.35 7.15
C VAL A 99 4.96 -8.58 8.39
N ASN A 100 4.29 -9.26 9.30
CA ASN A 100 3.88 -8.70 10.58
C ASN A 100 5.06 -8.70 11.55
N MET A 101 5.37 -7.53 12.13
CA MET A 101 6.47 -7.29 13.06
C MET A 101 6.09 -7.57 14.53
N GLU A 102 4.88 -8.03 14.78
CA GLU A 102 4.40 -8.39 16.12
C GLU A 102 4.58 -9.90 16.37
N LYS A 103 4.52 -10.30 17.64
CA LYS A 103 4.47 -11.73 17.97
C LYS A 103 3.32 -12.41 17.23
N PRO A 104 3.54 -13.61 16.68
CA PRO A 104 2.53 -14.34 15.91
C PRO A 104 1.21 -14.45 16.65
N ASN A 105 0.12 -13.97 16.05
CA ASN A 105 -1.23 -14.05 16.55
C ASN A 105 -2.24 -13.96 15.39
N ASN A 106 -2.58 -15.10 14.82
CA ASN A 106 -3.49 -15.15 13.68
C ASN A 106 -4.87 -14.55 13.99
N ILE A 107 -5.42 -14.79 15.19
CA ILE A 107 -6.72 -14.23 15.58
C ILE A 107 -6.72 -12.69 15.52
N LYS A 108 -5.64 -12.07 15.99
CA LYS A 108 -5.48 -10.62 15.97
C LYS A 108 -5.33 -10.11 14.53
N VAL A 109 -4.58 -10.81 13.70
CA VAL A 109 -4.35 -10.49 12.29
C VAL A 109 -5.65 -10.64 11.49
N ASP A 110 -6.38 -11.74 11.65
CA ASP A 110 -7.66 -11.98 10.96
C ASP A 110 -8.69 -10.91 11.31
N LYS A 111 -8.77 -10.54 12.59
CA LYS A 111 -9.62 -9.44 13.02
C LYS A 111 -9.21 -8.13 12.35
N PHE A 112 -7.92 -7.81 12.35
CA PHE A 112 -7.40 -6.61 11.71
C PHE A 112 -7.72 -6.58 10.21
N PHE A 113 -7.48 -7.67 9.48
CA PHE A 113 -7.77 -7.76 8.04
C PHE A 113 -9.27 -7.61 7.76
N LYS A 114 -10.11 -8.25 8.56
CA LYS A 114 -11.57 -8.07 8.47
C LYS A 114 -11.99 -6.61 8.68
N ASP A 115 -11.41 -5.92 9.67
CA ASP A 115 -11.73 -4.53 9.99
C ASP A 115 -11.34 -3.54 8.87
N ILE A 116 -10.34 -3.89 8.04
CA ILE A 116 -9.87 -3.05 6.92
C ILE A 116 -10.28 -3.58 5.54
N GLY A 117 -11.04 -4.68 5.48
CA GLY A 117 -11.57 -5.24 4.24
C GLY A 117 -10.57 -6.02 3.38
N VAL A 118 -9.45 -6.46 3.95
CA VAL A 118 -8.47 -7.36 3.32
C VAL A 118 -8.93 -8.80 3.46
N LYS A 119 -8.80 -9.62 2.41
CA LYS A 119 -9.31 -11.01 2.36
C LYS A 119 -8.26 -12.03 1.94
N ASP A 120 -7.46 -11.69 0.93
CA ASP A 120 -6.61 -12.64 0.20
C ASP A 120 -5.11 -12.38 0.39
N LEU A 121 -4.75 -11.35 1.20
CA LEU A 121 -3.36 -11.03 1.47
C LEU A 121 -2.78 -11.98 2.54
N GLN A 122 -1.78 -12.76 2.13
CA GLN A 122 -1.13 -13.70 3.05
C GLN A 122 -0.23 -12.97 4.03
N THR A 123 -0.33 -13.34 5.32
CA THR A 123 0.53 -12.82 6.39
C THR A 123 1.74 -13.72 6.62
N TYR A 124 2.87 -13.07 6.82
CA TYR A 124 4.11 -13.66 7.32
C TYR A 124 4.50 -12.99 8.63
N TYR A 125 5.38 -13.60 9.39
CA TYR A 125 5.89 -13.08 10.65
C TYR A 125 7.41 -13.01 10.61
N ASP A 126 7.96 -11.94 11.18
CA ASP A 126 9.40 -11.83 11.42
C ASP A 126 9.81 -12.88 12.48
N PRO A 127 10.92 -13.63 12.28
CA PRO A 127 11.37 -14.70 13.18
C PRO A 127 11.66 -14.26 14.60
#